data_cf7d843b21427014adb197dc649a4daf
#
_entry.id   cf7d843b21427014adb197dc649a4daf
#
_cell.length_a   1.000
_cell.length_b   1.000
_cell.length_c   1.000
_cell.angle_alpha   90.00
_cell.angle_beta   90.00
_cell.angle_gamma   90.00
#
_symmetry.space_group_name_H-M   'P 1'
#
loop_
_entity.id
_entity.type
_entity.pdbx_description
1 polymer ?
#
loop_
_entity_poly.entity_id
_entity_poly.type
_entity_poly.pdbx_seq_one_letter_code
_entity_poly.pdbx_strand_id
1 'polypeptide(L)'
;MIESLHSPHIARVKVLISSRGNKERGEHGQFIAEGLQCAREALAATSGPKIKTLFLTESGLSRIEGAGLDSASVETILVSEPVMAAMSSTITPQGILSVCEIGQNSFADLKLTGKSKFIYLHEIQDPGNAGTILRSADAMGIDAVITSPGSVDMYSPKVVRATAGSLWHIPLYSGITLSTLSEKFPSITKLALSAQGRTSLLELKDVGDCVAIFGNEARGIDTLIGGDVVAVNIPMKGNAESLNLSAAAAIVMFHLTAS
;
A
#
# COMPACT_ATOMS: atom_id res chain seq x y z
N MET A 1 -27.31 17.27 6.02
CA MET A 1 -26.26 17.62 5.02
C MET A 1 -25.35 18.68 5.61
N ILE A 2 -24.03 18.56 5.46
CA ILE A 2 -23.07 19.60 5.86
C ILE A 2 -22.80 20.50 4.67
N GLU A 3 -23.07 21.82 4.84
CA GLU A 3 -22.85 22.84 3.81
C GLU A 3 -21.77 23.85 4.21
N SER A 4 -21.48 23.95 5.52
CA SER A 4 -20.51 24.92 6.06
C SER A 4 -19.07 24.42 5.90
N LEU A 5 -18.23 25.24 5.27
CA LEU A 5 -16.78 25.00 5.15
C LEU A 5 -16.02 25.07 6.48
N HIS A 6 -16.67 25.53 7.55
CA HIS A 6 -16.09 25.62 8.91
C HIS A 6 -16.44 24.42 9.80
N SER A 7 -17.02 23.36 9.23
CA SER A 7 -17.34 22.14 9.99
C SER A 7 -16.07 21.49 10.58
N PRO A 8 -16.12 21.01 11.83
CA PRO A 8 -15.00 20.26 12.45
C PRO A 8 -14.58 19.05 11.65
N HIS A 9 -15.53 18.39 10.93
CA HIS A 9 -15.22 17.26 10.04
C HIS A 9 -14.25 17.66 8.93
N ILE A 10 -14.45 18.85 8.33
CA ILE A 10 -13.56 19.34 7.27
C ILE A 10 -12.16 19.61 7.82
N ALA A 11 -12.05 20.24 8.97
CA ALA A 11 -10.77 20.51 9.61
C ALA A 11 -9.98 19.21 9.84
N ARG A 12 -10.66 18.18 10.37
CA ARG A 12 -10.05 16.86 10.59
C ARG A 12 -9.60 16.19 9.30
N VAL A 13 -10.45 16.15 8.29
CA VAL A 13 -10.09 15.54 6.99
C VAL A 13 -8.90 16.27 6.36
N LYS A 14 -8.89 17.62 6.38
CA LYS A 14 -7.78 18.44 5.87
C LYS A 14 -6.44 18.12 6.54
N VAL A 15 -6.45 17.87 7.83
CA VAL A 15 -5.25 17.44 8.56
C VAL A 15 -4.77 16.08 8.04
N LEU A 16 -5.66 15.10 7.91
CA LEU A 16 -5.33 13.75 7.45
C LEU A 16 -4.85 13.69 5.99
N ILE A 17 -5.34 14.57 5.10
CA ILE A 17 -4.88 14.61 3.69
C ILE A 17 -3.62 15.45 3.48
N SER A 18 -3.22 16.26 4.46
CA SER A 18 -2.08 17.17 4.30
C SER A 18 -0.76 16.41 4.10
N SER A 19 0.22 17.08 3.49
CA SER A 19 1.59 16.54 3.35
C SER A 19 2.27 16.28 4.70
N ARG A 20 1.87 17.00 5.75
CA ARG A 20 2.33 16.83 7.14
C ARG A 20 1.45 15.86 7.93
N GLY A 21 0.44 15.27 7.31
CA GLY A 21 -0.55 14.40 7.96
C GLY A 21 -0.03 13.03 8.42
N ASN A 22 1.21 12.65 8.09
CA ASN A 22 1.78 11.36 8.51
C ASN A 22 1.70 11.17 10.05
N LYS A 23 2.14 12.18 10.82
CA LYS A 23 2.07 12.15 12.28
C LYS A 23 0.62 11.99 12.77
N GLU A 24 -0.30 12.78 12.23
CA GLU A 24 -1.72 12.76 12.59
C GLU A 24 -2.39 11.44 12.23
N ARG A 25 -2.05 10.86 11.07
CA ARG A 25 -2.54 9.54 10.67
C ARG A 25 -2.06 8.45 11.63
N GLY A 26 -0.78 8.50 12.03
CA GLY A 26 -0.22 7.57 13.01
C GLY A 26 -0.80 7.74 14.41
N GLU A 27 -0.89 8.96 14.93
CA GLU A 27 -1.43 9.25 16.27
C GLU A 27 -2.91 8.91 16.41
N HIS A 28 -3.68 9.12 15.35
CA HIS A 28 -5.11 8.85 15.37
C HIS A 28 -5.49 7.47 14.81
N GLY A 29 -4.55 6.76 14.21
CA GLY A 29 -4.82 5.48 13.54
C GLY A 29 -5.83 5.61 12.40
N GLN A 30 -5.86 6.77 11.68
CA GLN A 30 -6.87 7.05 10.66
C GLN A 30 -6.24 7.61 9.39
N PHE A 31 -6.86 7.30 8.24
CA PHE A 31 -6.48 7.84 6.94
C PHE A 31 -7.70 8.12 6.07
N ILE A 32 -7.47 8.76 4.93
CA ILE A 32 -8.52 9.12 3.97
C ILE A 32 -8.40 8.25 2.73
N ALA A 33 -9.54 7.69 2.31
CA ALA A 33 -9.68 7.01 1.03
C ALA A 33 -10.76 7.70 0.20
N GLU A 34 -10.45 8.00 -1.06
CA GLU A 34 -11.32 8.73 -1.97
C GLU A 34 -11.77 7.88 -3.15
N GLY A 35 -13.03 8.04 -3.54
CA GLY A 35 -13.62 7.47 -4.74
C GLY A 35 -14.30 6.12 -4.54
N LEU A 36 -15.08 5.73 -5.57
CA LEU A 36 -15.96 4.57 -5.55
C LEU A 36 -15.21 3.25 -5.35
N GLN A 37 -14.03 3.09 -6.00
CA GLN A 37 -13.27 1.84 -5.90
C GLN A 37 -12.79 1.58 -4.47
N CYS A 38 -12.20 2.61 -3.81
CA CYS A 38 -11.78 2.46 -2.42
C CYS A 38 -12.97 2.19 -1.48
N ALA A 39 -14.10 2.88 -1.70
CA ALA A 39 -15.30 2.65 -0.90
C ALA A 39 -15.85 1.22 -1.08
N ARG A 40 -15.85 0.70 -2.32
CA ARG A 40 -16.25 -0.68 -2.63
C ARG A 40 -15.43 -1.70 -1.85
N GLU A 41 -14.10 -1.63 -1.96
CA GLU A 41 -13.23 -2.61 -1.30
C GLU A 41 -13.30 -2.47 0.23
N ALA A 42 -13.39 -1.24 0.74
CA ALA A 42 -13.52 -0.99 2.17
C ALA A 42 -14.85 -1.50 2.77
N LEU A 43 -15.96 -1.36 2.04
CA LEU A 43 -17.28 -1.87 2.48
C LEU A 43 -17.34 -3.39 2.42
N ALA A 44 -16.69 -4.02 1.44
CA ALA A 44 -16.64 -5.46 1.28
C ALA A 44 -15.63 -6.15 2.23
N ALA A 45 -14.67 -5.41 2.78
CA ALA A 45 -13.57 -5.97 3.55
C ALA A 45 -14.02 -6.62 4.86
N THR A 46 -13.65 -7.88 5.05
CA THR A 46 -13.86 -8.62 6.32
C THR A 46 -12.72 -8.41 7.32
N SER A 47 -11.54 -8.04 6.84
CA SER A 47 -10.32 -7.76 7.62
C SER A 47 -9.67 -6.47 7.13
N GLY A 48 -8.54 -6.05 7.75
CA GLY A 48 -7.82 -4.85 7.37
C GLY A 48 -8.50 -3.54 7.80
N PRO A 49 -8.23 -2.42 7.11
CA PRO A 49 -8.81 -1.11 7.43
C PRO A 49 -10.33 -1.09 7.40
N LYS A 50 -10.97 -0.33 8.29
CA LYS A 50 -12.44 -0.21 8.37
C LYS A 50 -12.88 1.22 8.15
N ILE A 51 -14.01 1.41 7.46
CA ILE A 51 -14.62 2.74 7.33
C ILE A 51 -15.19 3.13 8.69
N LYS A 52 -14.80 4.29 9.18
CA LYS A 52 -15.39 4.94 10.37
C LYS A 52 -16.51 5.87 9.97
N THR A 53 -16.30 6.72 8.96
CA THR A 53 -17.27 7.68 8.48
C THR A 53 -17.17 7.78 6.96
N LEU A 54 -18.30 7.72 6.28
CA LEU A 54 -18.44 7.87 4.84
C LEU A 54 -19.09 9.22 4.52
N PHE A 55 -18.37 10.11 3.86
CA PHE A 55 -18.89 11.39 3.37
C PHE A 55 -19.32 11.23 1.91
N LEU A 56 -20.55 11.63 1.60
CA LEU A 56 -21.14 11.52 0.26
C LEU A 56 -21.74 12.85 -0.16
N THR A 57 -21.57 13.21 -1.42
CA THR A 57 -22.48 14.16 -2.07
C THR A 57 -23.72 13.41 -2.59
N GLU A 58 -24.73 14.11 -3.08
CA GLU A 58 -25.89 13.48 -3.71
C GLU A 58 -25.48 12.62 -4.92
N SER A 59 -24.51 13.12 -5.72
CA SER A 59 -23.96 12.37 -6.84
C SER A 59 -23.13 11.15 -6.37
N GLY A 60 -22.43 11.27 -5.25
CA GLY A 60 -21.70 10.18 -4.62
C GLY A 60 -22.62 9.09 -4.08
N LEU A 61 -23.72 9.48 -3.43
CA LEU A 61 -24.74 8.54 -2.94
C LEU A 61 -25.34 7.74 -4.10
N SER A 62 -25.76 8.43 -5.18
CA SER A 62 -26.29 7.75 -6.37
C SER A 62 -25.30 6.74 -6.99
N ARG A 63 -23.97 7.02 -6.91
CA ARG A 63 -22.92 6.08 -7.36
C ARG A 63 -22.80 4.86 -6.46
N ILE A 64 -22.87 5.03 -5.13
CA ILE A 64 -22.85 3.92 -4.15
C ILE A 64 -24.04 3.01 -4.38
N GLU A 65 -25.26 3.59 -4.49
CA GLU A 65 -26.50 2.86 -4.75
C GLU A 65 -26.47 2.15 -6.13
N GLY A 66 -26.08 2.88 -7.18
CA GLY A 66 -25.96 2.33 -8.53
C GLY A 66 -24.91 1.22 -8.66
N ALA A 67 -23.94 1.17 -7.77
CA ALA A 67 -22.95 0.09 -7.67
C ALA A 67 -23.43 -1.09 -6.79
N GLY A 68 -24.63 -1.01 -6.20
CA GLY A 68 -25.18 -2.02 -5.31
C GLY A 68 -24.41 -2.18 -3.99
N LEU A 69 -23.76 -1.12 -3.51
CA LEU A 69 -22.96 -1.17 -2.28
C LEU A 69 -23.85 -0.86 -1.07
N ASP A 70 -23.77 -1.71 -0.05
CA ASP A 70 -24.45 -1.49 1.23
C ASP A 70 -23.56 -0.68 2.18
N SER A 71 -24.01 0.53 2.51
CA SER A 71 -23.36 1.40 3.49
C SER A 71 -24.17 1.56 4.78
N ALA A 72 -25.22 0.78 5.00
CA ALA A 72 -26.11 0.92 6.16
C ALA A 72 -25.40 0.67 7.51
N SER A 73 -24.34 -0.12 7.51
CA SER A 73 -23.53 -0.42 8.71
C SER A 73 -22.49 0.67 9.05
N VAL A 74 -22.36 1.71 8.20
CA VAL A 74 -21.33 2.74 8.33
C VAL A 74 -21.97 4.11 8.57
N GLU A 75 -21.42 4.90 9.50
CA GLU A 75 -21.82 6.29 9.68
C GLU A 75 -21.67 7.06 8.36
N THR A 76 -22.81 7.45 7.75
CA THR A 76 -22.84 8.17 6.48
C THR A 76 -23.30 9.60 6.68
N ILE A 77 -22.52 10.55 6.18
CA ILE A 77 -22.79 11.98 6.29
C ILE A 77 -22.88 12.60 4.90
N LEU A 78 -24.04 13.20 4.58
CA LEU A 78 -24.19 13.95 3.35
C LEU A 78 -23.52 15.30 3.45
N VAL A 79 -22.80 15.70 2.40
CA VAL A 79 -22.09 16.96 2.27
C VAL A 79 -22.38 17.60 0.91
N SER A 80 -22.28 18.95 0.85
CA SER A 80 -22.40 19.65 -0.43
C SER A 80 -21.14 19.48 -1.29
N GLU A 81 -21.27 19.69 -2.61
CA GLU A 81 -20.12 19.61 -3.54
C GLU A 81 -18.96 20.55 -3.14
N PRO A 82 -19.20 21.83 -2.71
CA PRO A 82 -18.12 22.68 -2.21
C PRO A 82 -17.41 22.11 -0.96
N VAL A 83 -18.15 21.47 -0.06
CA VAL A 83 -17.59 20.82 1.13
C VAL A 83 -16.73 19.62 0.71
N MET A 84 -17.24 18.78 -0.17
CA MET A 84 -16.48 17.63 -0.71
C MET A 84 -15.19 18.10 -1.39
N ALA A 85 -15.26 19.11 -2.24
CA ALA A 85 -14.08 19.69 -2.89
C ALA A 85 -13.04 20.20 -1.86
N ALA A 86 -13.50 20.81 -0.76
CA ALA A 86 -12.62 21.30 0.30
C ALA A 86 -11.99 20.17 1.14
N MET A 87 -12.60 18.99 1.18
CA MET A 87 -12.12 17.79 1.88
C MET A 87 -11.25 16.89 1.01
N SER A 88 -11.32 17.03 -0.31
CA SER A 88 -10.63 16.13 -1.25
C SER A 88 -9.19 16.55 -1.50
N SER A 89 -8.34 15.57 -1.76
CA SER A 89 -6.98 15.75 -2.29
C SER A 89 -6.92 15.68 -3.81
N THR A 90 -8.06 15.43 -4.49
CA THR A 90 -8.18 15.38 -5.96
C THR A 90 -8.84 16.65 -6.49
N ILE A 91 -8.48 17.04 -7.73
CA ILE A 91 -9.04 18.21 -8.40
C ILE A 91 -10.51 17.99 -8.75
N THR A 92 -10.87 16.77 -9.12
CA THR A 92 -12.24 16.35 -9.50
C THR A 92 -12.71 15.22 -8.60
N PRO A 93 -13.23 15.52 -7.40
CA PRO A 93 -13.75 14.52 -6.49
C PRO A 93 -14.92 13.73 -7.10
N GLN A 94 -14.98 12.44 -6.79
CA GLN A 94 -16.11 11.59 -7.21
C GLN A 94 -17.34 11.73 -6.31
N GLY A 95 -17.32 12.62 -5.34
CA GLY A 95 -18.39 12.79 -4.35
C GLY A 95 -18.41 11.71 -3.26
N ILE A 96 -17.32 10.93 -3.12
CA ILE A 96 -17.18 9.83 -2.16
C ILE A 96 -15.85 9.97 -1.44
N LEU A 97 -15.88 10.07 -0.11
CA LEU A 97 -14.69 10.17 0.73
C LEU A 97 -14.92 9.37 2.02
N SER A 98 -14.02 8.47 2.33
CA SER A 98 -14.07 7.63 3.53
C SER A 98 -12.98 8.05 4.51
N VAL A 99 -13.31 8.24 5.77
CA VAL A 99 -12.36 8.21 6.89
C VAL A 99 -12.26 6.75 7.32
N CYS A 100 -11.08 6.17 7.18
CA CYS A 100 -10.83 4.78 7.53
C CYS A 100 -9.93 4.68 8.76
N GLU A 101 -10.16 3.67 9.60
CA GLU A 101 -9.23 3.28 10.66
C GLU A 101 -8.16 2.36 10.07
N ILE A 102 -6.90 2.62 10.43
CA ILE A 102 -5.77 1.76 10.03
C ILE A 102 -5.96 0.39 10.69
N GLY A 103 -5.90 -0.66 9.91
CA GLY A 103 -6.02 -2.03 10.41
C GLY A 103 -4.90 -2.37 11.40
N GLN A 104 -5.24 -3.11 12.44
CA GLN A 104 -4.29 -3.52 13.50
C GLN A 104 -3.61 -4.85 13.14
N ASN A 105 -2.89 -4.90 12.02
CA ASN A 105 -2.06 -6.06 11.73
C ASN A 105 -0.80 -6.00 12.59
N SER A 106 -0.64 -6.95 13.51
CA SER A 106 0.59 -7.07 14.29
C SER A 106 1.63 -7.86 13.49
N PHE A 107 2.83 -7.28 13.30
CA PHE A 107 3.94 -8.01 12.67
C PHE A 107 4.31 -9.27 13.48
N ALA A 108 4.03 -9.28 14.80
CA ALA A 108 4.23 -10.46 15.65
C ALA A 108 3.39 -11.67 15.20
N ASP A 109 2.20 -11.44 14.62
CA ASP A 109 1.28 -12.50 14.20
C ASP A 109 1.55 -13.04 12.79
N LEU A 110 2.42 -12.37 11.99
CA LEU A 110 2.82 -12.85 10.67
C LEU A 110 3.56 -14.18 10.80
N LYS A 111 3.19 -15.17 9.98
CA LYS A 111 3.74 -16.53 10.00
C LYS A 111 4.21 -16.95 8.62
N LEU A 112 5.15 -17.90 8.58
CA LEU A 112 5.55 -18.59 7.35
C LEU A 112 4.67 -19.83 7.14
N THR A 113 4.39 -20.13 5.88
CA THR A 113 3.55 -21.28 5.46
C THR A 113 4.35 -22.37 4.75
N GLY A 114 5.65 -22.17 4.53
CA GLY A 114 6.54 -23.00 3.71
C GLY A 114 6.60 -22.55 2.25
N LYS A 115 5.67 -21.67 1.83
CA LYS A 115 5.62 -21.07 0.47
C LYS A 115 5.34 -19.57 0.52
N SER A 116 5.51 -18.94 1.67
CA SER A 116 5.23 -17.52 1.84
C SER A 116 6.10 -16.65 0.94
N LYS A 117 5.48 -15.66 0.31
CA LYS A 117 6.13 -14.66 -0.54
C LYS A 117 5.87 -13.28 0.04
N PHE A 118 6.91 -12.64 0.57
CA PHE A 118 6.84 -11.29 1.12
C PHE A 118 7.55 -10.31 0.21
N ILE A 119 7.08 -9.08 0.21
CA ILE A 119 7.76 -7.92 -0.41
C ILE A 119 8.25 -7.00 0.70
N TYR A 120 9.53 -6.66 0.64
CA TYR A 120 10.14 -5.69 1.55
C TYR A 120 10.60 -4.46 0.76
N LEU A 121 10.05 -3.30 1.10
CA LEU A 121 10.35 -2.01 0.48
C LEU A 121 11.28 -1.23 1.41
N HIS A 122 12.56 -1.12 1.02
CA HIS A 122 13.58 -0.42 1.79
C HIS A 122 13.62 1.05 1.40
N GLU A 123 13.20 1.93 2.33
CA GLU A 123 13.20 3.38 2.17
C GLU A 123 12.56 3.87 0.86
N ILE A 124 11.48 3.23 0.43
CA ILE A 124 10.74 3.66 -0.76
C ILE A 124 10.23 5.09 -0.56
N GLN A 125 10.44 5.96 -1.56
CA GLN A 125 10.09 7.38 -1.46
C GLN A 125 8.94 7.79 -2.37
N ASP A 126 8.83 7.20 -3.55
CA ASP A 126 7.75 7.57 -4.48
C ASP A 126 6.43 6.90 -4.12
N PRO A 127 5.38 7.70 -3.79
CA PRO A 127 4.08 7.16 -3.41
C PRO A 127 3.36 6.44 -4.56
N GLY A 128 3.68 6.77 -5.81
CA GLY A 128 3.14 6.09 -6.99
C GLY A 128 3.70 4.67 -7.10
N ASN A 129 5.03 4.51 -6.95
CA ASN A 129 5.68 3.20 -6.92
C ASN A 129 5.15 2.36 -5.75
N ALA A 130 5.08 2.95 -4.54
CA ALA A 130 4.60 2.24 -3.34
C ALA A 130 3.20 1.67 -3.53
N GLY A 131 2.25 2.48 -3.99
CA GLY A 131 0.87 2.03 -4.24
C GLY A 131 0.75 1.04 -5.40
N THR A 132 1.52 1.24 -6.48
CA THR A 132 1.54 0.32 -7.63
C THR A 132 2.14 -1.03 -7.25
N ILE A 133 3.18 -1.07 -6.43
CA ILE A 133 3.78 -2.32 -5.92
C ILE A 133 2.76 -3.06 -5.06
N LEU A 134 2.06 -2.37 -4.14
CA LEU A 134 1.04 -3.00 -3.31
C LEU A 134 -0.11 -3.58 -4.14
N ARG A 135 -0.55 -2.86 -5.18
CA ARG A 135 -1.56 -3.35 -6.13
C ARG A 135 -1.07 -4.57 -6.91
N SER A 136 0.19 -4.58 -7.35
CA SER A 136 0.78 -5.74 -8.04
C SER A 136 0.94 -6.93 -7.10
N ALA A 137 1.29 -6.68 -5.83
CA ALA A 137 1.42 -7.70 -4.80
C ALA A 137 0.08 -8.42 -4.54
N ASP A 138 -1.01 -7.66 -4.43
CA ASP A 138 -2.37 -8.19 -4.33
C ASP A 138 -2.72 -9.07 -5.56
N ALA A 139 -2.52 -8.54 -6.77
CA ALA A 139 -2.84 -9.23 -8.01
C ALA A 139 -2.03 -10.53 -8.21
N MET A 140 -0.83 -10.61 -7.67
CA MET A 140 0.06 -11.77 -7.78
C MET A 140 -0.03 -12.73 -6.57
N GLY A 141 -0.94 -12.47 -5.61
CA GLY A 141 -1.10 -13.35 -4.45
C GLY A 141 0.09 -13.34 -3.48
N ILE A 142 0.74 -12.19 -3.30
CA ILE A 142 1.78 -11.99 -2.30
C ILE A 142 1.13 -11.98 -0.90
N ASP A 143 1.74 -12.64 0.07
CA ASP A 143 1.16 -12.82 1.41
C ASP A 143 1.28 -11.58 2.29
N ALA A 144 2.29 -10.73 2.08
CA ALA A 144 2.46 -9.49 2.84
C ALA A 144 3.38 -8.48 2.13
N VAL A 145 3.10 -7.19 2.35
CA VAL A 145 4.02 -6.09 2.03
C VAL A 145 4.56 -5.49 3.32
N ILE A 146 5.86 -5.30 3.40
CA ILE A 146 6.58 -4.79 4.56
C ILE A 146 7.38 -3.57 4.12
N THR A 147 7.32 -2.48 4.87
CA THR A 147 8.13 -1.30 4.59
C THR A 147 9.10 -1.00 5.72
N SER A 148 10.31 -0.55 5.39
CA SER A 148 11.30 -0.12 6.38
C SER A 148 10.92 1.22 7.03
N PRO A 149 11.54 1.57 8.18
CA PRO A 149 11.58 2.96 8.63
C PRO A 149 12.12 3.87 7.52
N GLY A 150 11.64 5.11 7.46
CA GLY A 150 12.04 6.08 6.44
C GLY A 150 11.36 5.91 5.09
N SER A 151 10.49 4.92 4.91
CA SER A 151 9.64 4.78 3.73
C SER A 151 8.50 5.82 3.72
N VAL A 152 7.97 6.09 2.52
CA VAL A 152 6.78 6.92 2.35
C VAL A 152 5.62 6.37 3.19
N ASP A 153 4.78 7.27 3.68
CA ASP A 153 3.57 6.88 4.40
C ASP A 153 2.59 6.16 3.48
N MET A 154 2.41 4.85 3.73
CA MET A 154 1.55 3.96 2.94
C MET A 154 0.07 4.32 3.02
N TYR A 155 -0.33 5.13 4.01
CA TYR A 155 -1.69 5.64 4.19
C TYR A 155 -1.86 7.08 3.70
N SER A 156 -0.84 7.66 3.07
CA SER A 156 -0.97 8.96 2.41
C SER A 156 -1.97 8.90 1.26
N PRO A 157 -2.75 9.97 0.98
CA PRO A 157 -3.79 9.96 -0.05
C PRO A 157 -3.30 9.53 -1.43
N LYS A 158 -2.05 9.88 -1.77
CA LYS A 158 -1.45 9.52 -3.06
C LYS A 158 -1.16 8.01 -3.16
N VAL A 159 -0.63 7.40 -2.09
CA VAL A 159 -0.42 5.94 -2.03
C VAL A 159 -1.76 5.23 -2.07
N VAL A 160 -2.70 5.59 -1.20
CA VAL A 160 -4.03 4.95 -1.11
C VAL A 160 -4.72 4.92 -2.47
N ARG A 161 -4.71 6.05 -3.21
CA ARG A 161 -5.27 6.07 -4.57
C ARG A 161 -4.53 5.15 -5.53
N ALA A 162 -3.21 5.11 -5.47
CA ALA A 162 -2.40 4.27 -6.36
C ALA A 162 -2.61 2.77 -6.12
N THR A 163 -3.05 2.37 -4.92
CA THR A 163 -3.40 0.96 -4.62
C THR A 163 -4.66 0.49 -5.32
N ALA A 164 -5.54 1.39 -5.76
CA ALA A 164 -6.83 1.08 -6.38
C ALA A 164 -7.70 0.09 -5.57
N GLY A 165 -7.59 0.11 -4.25
CA GLY A 165 -8.35 -0.77 -3.35
C GLY A 165 -7.57 -1.95 -2.77
N SER A 166 -6.42 -2.32 -3.31
CA SER A 166 -5.62 -3.47 -2.83
C SER A 166 -5.15 -3.34 -1.37
N LEU A 167 -5.19 -2.12 -0.81
CA LEU A 167 -4.89 -1.87 0.60
C LEU A 167 -5.79 -2.66 1.58
N TRP A 168 -6.97 -3.07 1.13
CA TRP A 168 -7.92 -3.86 1.93
C TRP A 168 -7.75 -5.37 1.80
N HIS A 169 -6.92 -5.83 0.85
CA HIS A 169 -6.77 -7.25 0.52
C HIS A 169 -5.49 -7.86 1.09
N ILE A 170 -4.41 -7.08 1.15
CA ILE A 170 -3.10 -7.60 1.50
C ILE A 170 -2.60 -7.02 2.83
N PRO A 171 -2.07 -7.86 3.75
CA PRO A 171 -1.45 -7.38 4.98
C PRO A 171 -0.28 -6.44 4.71
N LEU A 172 -0.30 -5.27 5.36
CA LEU A 172 0.73 -4.26 5.28
C LEU A 172 1.35 -4.04 6.66
N TYR A 173 2.68 -4.09 6.74
CA TYR A 173 3.46 -3.85 7.95
C TYR A 173 4.46 -2.73 7.70
N SER A 174 4.30 -1.61 8.39
CA SER A 174 5.14 -0.42 8.21
C SER A 174 6.15 -0.26 9.34
N GLY A 175 7.34 0.29 8.98
CA GLY A 175 8.37 0.61 9.96
C GLY A 175 9.13 -0.59 10.53
N ILE A 176 9.14 -1.72 9.81
CA ILE A 176 9.86 -2.93 10.22
C ILE A 176 11.28 -2.89 9.65
N THR A 177 12.31 -3.01 10.49
CA THR A 177 13.68 -3.09 10.01
C THR A 177 13.99 -4.46 9.41
N LEU A 178 14.99 -4.54 8.52
CA LEU A 178 15.40 -5.82 7.95
C LEU A 178 15.97 -6.77 9.04
N SER A 179 16.62 -6.22 10.09
CA SER A 179 17.07 -7.01 11.24
C SER A 179 15.89 -7.63 11.99
N THR A 180 14.84 -6.85 12.29
CA THR A 180 13.62 -7.35 12.94
C THR A 180 12.96 -8.47 12.12
N LEU A 181 12.93 -8.33 10.79
CA LEU A 181 12.40 -9.36 9.90
C LEU A 181 13.29 -10.62 9.94
N SER A 182 14.62 -10.46 9.90
CA SER A 182 15.57 -11.57 9.95
C SER A 182 15.57 -12.29 11.29
N GLU A 183 15.43 -11.57 12.40
CA GLU A 183 15.30 -12.15 13.74
C GLU A 183 14.02 -13.00 13.87
N LYS A 184 12.91 -12.50 13.32
CA LYS A 184 11.64 -13.22 13.35
C LYS A 184 11.64 -14.45 12.43
N PHE A 185 12.26 -14.34 11.26
CA PHE A 185 12.30 -15.38 10.24
C PHE A 185 13.74 -15.69 9.81
N PRO A 186 14.54 -16.32 10.65
CA PRO A 186 15.98 -16.55 10.37
C PRO A 186 16.21 -17.45 9.16
N SER A 187 15.26 -18.31 8.80
CA SER A 187 15.37 -19.24 7.67
C SER A 187 14.76 -18.71 6.36
N ILE A 188 14.15 -17.50 6.36
CA ILE A 188 13.54 -16.96 5.14
C ILE A 188 14.62 -16.61 4.12
N THR A 189 14.42 -17.02 2.86
CA THR A 189 15.30 -16.64 1.77
C THR A 189 15.16 -15.17 1.43
N LYS A 190 16.25 -14.39 1.52
CA LYS A 190 16.28 -12.95 1.26
C LYS A 190 16.84 -12.70 -0.15
N LEU A 191 16.03 -12.12 -1.02
CA LEU A 191 16.33 -11.84 -2.43
C LEU A 191 16.38 -10.33 -2.64
N ALA A 192 17.57 -9.74 -2.73
CA ALA A 192 17.73 -8.31 -2.97
C ALA A 192 17.85 -8.00 -4.46
N LEU A 193 16.96 -7.14 -4.99
CA LEU A 193 16.95 -6.74 -6.39
C LEU A 193 18.04 -5.69 -6.66
N SER A 194 19.08 -6.08 -7.39
CA SER A 194 20.17 -5.21 -7.82
C SER A 194 20.50 -5.45 -9.28
N ALA A 195 20.76 -4.38 -10.03
CA ALA A 195 21.23 -4.51 -11.43
C ALA A 195 22.58 -5.24 -11.53
N GLN A 196 23.40 -5.18 -10.46
CA GLN A 196 24.70 -5.87 -10.35
C GLN A 196 24.58 -7.26 -9.71
N GLY A 197 23.36 -7.75 -9.44
CA GLY A 197 23.13 -9.08 -8.87
C GLY A 197 23.78 -10.17 -9.71
N ARG A 198 24.40 -11.15 -9.03
CA ARG A 198 25.08 -12.25 -9.73
C ARG A 198 24.13 -13.39 -10.10
N THR A 199 23.03 -13.53 -9.38
CA THR A 199 22.02 -14.56 -9.63
C THR A 199 20.94 -14.00 -10.55
N SER A 200 20.68 -14.65 -11.67
CA SER A 200 19.57 -14.25 -12.54
C SER A 200 18.23 -14.64 -11.91
N LEU A 201 17.23 -13.75 -12.01
CA LEU A 201 15.85 -14.06 -11.59
C LEU A 201 15.36 -15.36 -12.26
N LEU A 202 15.75 -15.60 -13.52
CA LEU A 202 15.33 -16.79 -14.28
C LEU A 202 15.94 -18.12 -13.76
N GLU A 203 16.98 -18.04 -12.94
CA GLU A 203 17.63 -19.21 -12.32
C GLU A 203 16.95 -19.63 -11.01
N LEU A 204 16.14 -18.74 -10.41
CA LEU A 204 15.42 -19.02 -9.18
C LEU A 204 14.26 -19.98 -9.48
N LYS A 205 14.27 -21.13 -8.82
CA LYS A 205 13.22 -22.14 -8.92
C LYS A 205 12.84 -22.57 -7.50
N ASP A 206 11.53 -22.68 -7.25
CA ASP A 206 10.95 -23.18 -5.99
C ASP A 206 11.66 -22.67 -4.72
N VAL A 207 11.64 -21.36 -4.53
CA VAL A 207 12.41 -20.68 -3.48
C VAL A 207 11.84 -20.90 -2.06
N GLY A 208 10.69 -21.60 -1.91
CA GLY A 208 10.02 -21.78 -0.63
C GLY A 208 9.60 -20.43 -0.02
N ASP A 209 9.74 -20.28 1.33
CA ASP A 209 9.51 -19.00 2.01
C ASP A 209 10.58 -18.00 1.59
N CYS A 210 10.17 -16.86 1.02
CA CYS A 210 11.12 -15.83 0.63
C CYS A 210 10.57 -14.40 0.82
N VAL A 211 11.50 -13.45 0.91
CA VAL A 211 11.24 -12.02 0.86
C VAL A 211 12.04 -11.39 -0.27
N ALA A 212 11.33 -10.76 -1.21
CA ALA A 212 11.96 -9.96 -2.26
C ALA A 212 12.13 -8.52 -1.75
N ILE A 213 13.36 -8.05 -1.74
CA ILE A 213 13.77 -6.77 -1.17
C ILE A 213 14.03 -5.79 -2.30
N PHE A 214 13.34 -4.66 -2.28
CA PHE A 214 13.46 -3.56 -3.24
C PHE A 214 14.02 -2.34 -2.54
N GLY A 215 15.07 -1.75 -3.08
CA GLY A 215 15.74 -0.61 -2.50
C GLY A 215 15.14 0.74 -2.87
N ASN A 216 15.73 1.79 -2.30
CA ASN A 216 15.43 3.17 -2.63
C ASN A 216 15.72 3.46 -4.12
N GLU A 217 14.86 4.23 -4.79
CA GLU A 217 14.96 4.53 -6.21
C GLU A 217 16.26 5.23 -6.61
N ALA A 218 16.83 6.04 -5.71
CA ALA A 218 18.07 6.79 -5.97
C ALA A 218 19.32 6.11 -5.46
N ARG A 219 19.24 5.40 -4.31
CA ARG A 219 20.41 4.81 -3.60
C ARG A 219 20.55 3.32 -3.86
N GLY A 220 19.52 2.69 -4.43
CA GLY A 220 19.51 1.25 -4.64
C GLY A 220 19.45 0.45 -3.32
N ILE A 221 20.08 -0.72 -3.32
CA ILE A 221 20.02 -1.69 -2.22
C ILE A 221 21.39 -2.22 -1.82
N ASP A 222 22.46 -1.75 -2.45
CA ASP A 222 23.79 -2.38 -2.37
C ASP A 222 24.34 -2.44 -0.92
N THR A 223 23.93 -1.51 -0.06
CA THR A 223 24.29 -1.51 1.38
C THR A 223 23.65 -2.64 2.18
N LEU A 224 22.60 -3.26 1.66
CA LEU A 224 21.91 -4.39 2.30
C LEU A 224 22.39 -5.76 1.77
N ILE A 225 23.18 -5.75 0.68
CA ILE A 225 23.70 -6.99 0.09
C ILE A 225 24.89 -7.46 0.92
N GLY A 226 24.77 -8.65 1.48
CA GLY A 226 25.81 -9.28 2.31
C GLY A 226 25.19 -10.34 3.24
N GLY A 227 26.06 -11.15 3.85
CA GLY A 227 25.60 -12.22 4.73
C GLY A 227 24.75 -13.26 3.98
N ASP A 228 23.48 -13.40 4.41
CA ASP A 228 22.51 -14.36 3.86
C ASP A 228 21.58 -13.75 2.80
N VAL A 229 21.89 -12.56 2.30
CA VAL A 229 21.08 -11.87 1.27
C VAL A 229 21.64 -12.19 -0.11
N VAL A 230 20.80 -12.80 -0.97
CA VAL A 230 21.14 -13.13 -2.36
C VAL A 230 20.83 -11.94 -3.27
N ALA A 231 21.84 -11.41 -3.96
CA ALA A 231 21.67 -10.36 -4.95
C ALA A 231 21.16 -10.94 -6.27
N VAL A 232 19.97 -10.51 -6.68
CA VAL A 232 19.26 -11.02 -7.86
C VAL A 232 19.11 -9.92 -8.89
N ASN A 233 19.36 -10.23 -10.17
CA ASN A 233 19.12 -9.33 -11.29
C ASN A 233 17.95 -9.79 -12.16
N ILE A 234 17.31 -8.84 -12.82
CA ILE A 234 16.38 -9.09 -13.93
C ILE A 234 17.18 -8.97 -15.22
N PRO A 235 17.35 -10.04 -16.03
CA PRO A 235 18.10 -9.94 -17.28
C PRO A 235 17.44 -8.99 -18.26
N MET A 236 18.15 -7.95 -18.67
CA MET A 236 17.71 -6.96 -19.66
C MET A 236 18.49 -7.14 -20.97
N LYS A 237 17.78 -7.18 -22.09
CA LYS A 237 18.37 -7.32 -23.42
C LYS A 237 18.53 -5.99 -24.18
N GLY A 238 17.93 -4.95 -23.68
CA GLY A 238 17.94 -3.61 -24.27
C GLY A 238 19.04 -2.72 -23.74
N ASN A 239 19.01 -1.43 -24.12
CA ASN A 239 20.02 -0.45 -23.72
C ASN A 239 19.63 0.33 -22.45
N ALA A 240 18.50 0.03 -21.82
CA ALA A 240 18.11 0.67 -20.57
C ALA A 240 19.00 0.18 -19.42
N GLU A 241 19.46 1.12 -18.58
CA GLU A 241 20.30 0.80 -17.41
C GLU A 241 19.50 0.21 -16.25
N SER A 242 18.21 0.55 -16.16
CA SER A 242 17.31 0.10 -15.09
C SER A 242 15.85 0.11 -15.53
N LEU A 243 15.01 -0.59 -14.78
CA LEU A 243 13.55 -0.52 -14.86
C LEU A 243 13.01 0.41 -13.78
N ASN A 244 11.83 1.00 -14.03
CA ASN A 244 11.04 1.59 -12.95
C ASN A 244 10.83 0.56 -11.84
N LEU A 245 10.90 1.02 -10.58
CA LEU A 245 10.87 0.13 -9.42
C LEU A 245 9.60 -0.74 -9.37
N SER A 246 8.43 -0.16 -9.66
CA SER A 246 7.18 -0.92 -9.66
C SER A 246 7.09 -1.94 -10.80
N ALA A 247 7.68 -1.63 -11.96
CA ALA A 247 7.78 -2.59 -13.06
C ALA A 247 8.71 -3.76 -12.70
N ALA A 248 9.88 -3.48 -12.12
CA ALA A 248 10.78 -4.51 -11.63
C ALA A 248 10.12 -5.40 -10.57
N ALA A 249 9.41 -4.78 -9.62
CA ALA A 249 8.67 -5.51 -8.58
C ALA A 249 7.60 -6.43 -9.17
N ALA A 250 6.82 -5.97 -10.16
CA ALA A 250 5.81 -6.79 -10.81
C ALA A 250 6.41 -8.02 -11.51
N ILE A 251 7.54 -7.86 -12.22
CA ILE A 251 8.24 -8.97 -12.88
C ILE A 251 8.71 -10.01 -11.84
N VAL A 252 9.31 -9.54 -10.73
CA VAL A 252 9.80 -10.44 -9.67
C VAL A 252 8.65 -11.18 -9.00
N MET A 253 7.58 -10.48 -8.62
CA MET A 253 6.41 -11.09 -7.99
C MET A 253 5.78 -12.13 -8.90
N PHE A 254 5.60 -11.83 -10.19
CA PHE A 254 5.09 -12.80 -11.17
C PHE A 254 5.98 -14.05 -11.23
N HIS A 255 7.30 -13.90 -11.30
CA HIS A 255 8.23 -15.03 -11.34
C HIS A 255 8.14 -15.89 -10.07
N LEU A 256 8.10 -15.25 -8.89
CA LEU A 256 8.07 -15.96 -7.60
C LEU A 256 6.75 -16.69 -7.32
N THR A 257 5.65 -16.26 -7.94
CA THR A 257 4.31 -16.85 -7.72
C THR A 257 3.85 -17.78 -8.83
N ALA A 258 4.45 -17.68 -10.02
CA ALA A 258 4.15 -18.57 -11.17
C ALA A 258 5.00 -19.85 -11.21
N SER A 259 5.92 -20.00 -10.25
CA SER A 259 6.91 -21.11 -10.22
C SER A 259 6.43 -22.29 -9.40
#